data_1b716caff767e5b8c71f42799b388f00
#
_entry.id   1b716caff767e5b8c71f42799b388f00
#
_cell.length_a   1.000
_cell.length_b   1.000
_cell.length_c   1.000
_cell.angle_alpha   90.00
_cell.angle_beta   90.00
_cell.angle_gamma   90.00
#
_symmetry.space_group_name_H-M   'P 1'
#
loop_
_entity.id
_entity.type
_entity.pdbx_description
1 polymer ?
#
loop_
_entity_poly.entity_id
_entity_poly.type
_entity_poly.pdbx_seq_one_letter_code
_entity_poly.pdbx_strand_id
1 'polypeptide(L)'
;WNQDSDGKFAYVKDGQTVKNKVIEIDGKYYGLDDRGIMHANKVFYIRDSEDDTYLWYRAKEDGSLYVNEWDLKWEPVAFYYYGEEGKAESGLQEVDGTLYYFETGRRYQNTSVTVDGKNYYCSADGAVIELQNDNWVDIDGKHMYVRDGQVAKKTVIEIVGKYYGFDDSGAMYTNKSFSIWDSESRTASYYRAREDGSIYVKEWYRDSSKYYYYGEEGKAASGLQEVDGTLYCFNDEGRRYQNTSVTVDGKNYYCKADGAVVELDLQDDGWADIDGDRMYIKDGQIVKKAVIEIDGKYYGFNDDGIMYTDRSFVIWGSTSHAYYRARKDGSLYVNEWYFEGRSDYTTAYYYGSDGKGYSGLQEIDGKKYCFFDNGSLLVDTIFTNTDKTIYYCDSGGNTAELNNNDWTKVGEKTFYVKDGKALQSCVAEINGAYYGFNNIGIMFSNTNFELIWSQTPGSYRAK
;
A
#
# COMPACT_ATOMS: atom_id res chain seq x y z
N TRP A 1 48.85 14.89 43.48
CA TRP A 1 48.09 15.73 42.59
C TRP A 1 48.18 17.20 42.98
N ASN A 2 48.40 18.07 42.00
CA ASN A 2 48.27 19.53 42.15
C ASN A 2 47.11 20.02 41.25
N GLN A 3 46.33 20.93 41.79
CA GLN A 3 45.23 21.55 41.04
C GLN A 3 45.60 22.99 40.72
N ASP A 4 45.41 23.39 39.44
CA ASP A 4 45.62 24.76 39.02
C ASP A 4 44.42 25.67 39.35
N SER A 5 44.54 26.97 39.04
CA SER A 5 43.47 27.99 39.25
C SER A 5 42.19 27.71 38.42
N ASP A 6 42.31 26.94 37.33
CA ASP A 6 41.20 26.54 36.46
C ASP A 6 40.54 25.22 36.88
N GLY A 7 40.95 24.65 38.02
CA GLY A 7 40.45 23.39 38.53
C GLY A 7 41.02 22.15 37.86
N LYS A 8 42.04 22.27 36.97
CA LYS A 8 42.67 21.16 36.29
C LYS A 8 43.74 20.52 37.15
N PHE A 9 43.82 19.19 37.07
CA PHE A 9 44.79 18.40 37.87
C PHE A 9 46.03 18.06 37.08
N ALA A 10 47.17 18.18 37.70
CA ALA A 10 48.48 17.71 37.22
C ALA A 10 49.15 16.80 38.26
N TYR A 11 49.88 15.82 37.81
CA TYR A 11 50.65 14.93 38.72
C TYR A 11 52.10 15.28 38.75
N VAL A 12 52.67 15.43 39.96
CA VAL A 12 54.07 15.69 40.18
C VAL A 12 54.69 14.50 40.91
N LYS A 13 55.77 13.95 40.36
CA LYS A 13 56.55 12.89 40.95
C LYS A 13 58.01 13.37 41.02
N ASP A 14 58.61 13.19 42.18
CA ASP A 14 60.01 13.59 42.46
C ASP A 14 60.32 15.04 42.07
N GLY A 15 59.34 15.94 42.31
CA GLY A 15 59.47 17.40 42.02
C GLY A 15 59.28 17.74 40.53
N GLN A 16 59.00 16.82 39.67
CA GLN A 16 58.80 17.03 38.22
C GLN A 16 57.35 16.71 37.83
N THR A 17 56.76 17.58 36.99
CA THR A 17 55.43 17.31 36.38
C THR A 17 55.55 16.19 35.38
N VAL A 18 54.75 15.12 35.55
CA VAL A 18 54.66 14.02 34.62
C VAL A 18 53.85 14.47 33.40
N LYS A 19 54.33 14.20 32.19
CA LYS A 19 53.74 14.68 30.92
C LYS A 19 53.64 13.61 29.86
N ASN A 20 52.67 13.74 28.98
CA ASN A 20 52.49 13.01 27.75
C ASN A 20 52.65 11.48 27.93
N LYS A 21 51.97 10.94 28.97
CA LYS A 21 51.91 9.49 29.21
C LYS A 21 50.75 9.09 30.11
N VAL A 22 50.49 7.80 30.14
CA VAL A 22 49.62 7.16 31.10
C VAL A 22 50.42 6.72 32.28
N ILE A 23 49.91 6.90 33.49
CA ILE A 23 50.52 6.51 34.77
C ILE A 23 49.51 5.81 35.66
N GLU A 24 49.98 4.91 36.49
CA GLU A 24 49.17 4.27 37.52
C GLU A 24 49.38 5.01 38.88
N ILE A 25 48.28 5.32 39.55
CA ILE A 25 48.27 5.92 40.88
C ILE A 25 47.16 5.22 41.69
N ASP A 26 47.54 4.65 42.80
CA ASP A 26 46.63 3.94 43.71
C ASP A 26 45.71 2.93 43.01
N GLY A 27 46.26 2.17 42.06
CA GLY A 27 45.55 1.14 41.28
C GLY A 27 44.59 1.67 40.21
N LYS A 28 44.64 2.97 39.91
CA LYS A 28 43.93 3.59 38.80
C LYS A 28 44.86 4.20 37.78
N TYR A 29 44.52 4.13 36.53
CA TYR A 29 45.30 4.72 35.45
C TYR A 29 44.77 6.08 35.06
N TYR A 30 45.69 7.02 34.76
CA TYR A 30 45.39 8.41 34.39
C TYR A 30 46.26 8.83 33.22
N GLY A 31 45.68 9.53 32.25
CA GLY A 31 46.39 10.09 31.11
C GLY A 31 46.72 11.58 31.32
N LEU A 32 47.96 11.96 31.01
CA LEU A 32 48.44 13.33 31.14
C LEU A 32 48.82 13.88 29.78
N ASP A 33 48.47 15.11 29.47
CA ASP A 33 48.80 15.78 28.23
C ASP A 33 50.27 16.27 28.17
N ASP A 34 50.68 16.90 27.10
CA ASP A 34 52.01 17.45 26.94
C ASP A 34 52.42 18.54 27.90
N ARG A 35 51.41 19.14 28.59
CA ARG A 35 51.61 20.08 29.68
C ARG A 35 51.58 19.46 31.05
N GLY A 36 51.18 18.19 31.11
CA GLY A 36 51.01 17.43 32.32
C GLY A 36 49.61 17.52 32.93
N ILE A 37 48.65 18.08 32.21
CA ILE A 37 47.26 18.16 32.65
C ILE A 37 46.52 16.84 32.45
N MET A 38 45.80 16.40 33.47
CA MET A 38 45.02 15.17 33.44
C MET A 38 43.86 15.26 32.42
N HIS A 39 43.75 14.26 31.60
CA HIS A 39 42.57 14.10 30.71
C HIS A 39 41.38 13.64 31.56
N ALA A 40 40.22 14.27 31.35
CA ALA A 40 38.95 13.89 31.96
C ALA A 40 37.81 13.94 30.95
N ASN A 41 36.88 13.00 31.02
CA ASN A 41 35.69 12.88 30.15
C ASN A 41 35.95 13.00 28.67
N LYS A 42 37.05 12.41 28.13
CA LYS A 42 37.39 12.46 26.72
C LYS A 42 38.23 11.28 26.26
N VAL A 43 38.19 11.04 24.93
CA VAL A 43 39.13 10.15 24.25
C VAL A 43 40.40 10.96 23.95
N PHE A 44 41.55 10.34 24.10
CA PHE A 44 42.84 10.90 23.76
C PHE A 44 43.82 9.78 23.31
N TYR A 45 44.94 10.17 22.81
CA TYR A 45 46.03 9.23 22.43
C TYR A 45 47.38 9.65 23.02
N ILE A 46 48.20 8.67 23.21
CA ILE A 46 49.65 8.84 23.49
C ILE A 46 50.43 8.15 22.38
N ARG A 47 51.43 8.83 21.84
CA ARG A 47 52.34 8.26 20.85
C ARG A 47 53.32 7.30 21.53
N ASP A 48 53.30 6.05 21.10
CA ASP A 48 54.32 5.07 21.50
C ASP A 48 55.63 5.37 20.79
N SER A 49 56.70 5.51 21.56
CA SER A 49 58.02 5.85 21.01
C SER A 49 58.77 4.63 20.44
N GLU A 50 58.31 3.42 20.73
CA GLU A 50 58.96 2.21 20.25
C GLU A 50 58.48 1.82 18.86
N ASP A 51 57.19 1.86 18.64
CA ASP A 51 56.53 1.42 17.38
C ASP A 51 56.07 2.58 16.48
N ASP A 52 56.23 3.81 16.95
CA ASP A 52 55.71 5.02 16.27
C ASP A 52 54.19 4.97 16.05
N THR A 53 53.44 4.28 16.88
CA THR A 53 52.00 4.09 16.83
C THR A 53 51.31 5.02 17.80
N TYR A 54 49.96 5.17 17.64
CA TYR A 54 49.13 5.92 18.57
C TYR A 54 48.29 4.94 19.41
N LEU A 55 48.52 4.95 20.71
CA LEU A 55 47.72 4.20 21.68
C LEU A 55 46.57 5.07 22.14
N TRP A 56 45.34 4.61 21.96
CA TRP A 56 44.15 5.34 22.27
C TRP A 56 43.60 4.95 23.63
N TYR A 57 43.03 5.95 24.36
CA TYR A 57 42.52 5.80 25.71
C TYR A 57 41.23 6.59 25.88
N ARG A 58 40.44 6.23 26.88
CA ARG A 58 39.24 6.96 27.31
C ARG A 58 39.31 7.28 28.79
N ALA A 59 39.29 8.57 29.13
CA ALA A 59 39.17 9.05 30.50
C ALA A 59 37.71 9.21 30.93
N LYS A 60 37.39 8.73 32.13
CA LYS A 60 36.13 8.95 32.81
C LYS A 60 36.03 10.40 33.28
N GLU A 61 34.90 10.76 33.88
CA GLU A 61 34.67 12.10 34.38
C GLU A 61 35.63 12.49 35.52
N ASP A 62 36.00 11.51 36.37
CA ASP A 62 36.96 11.69 37.46
C ASP A 62 38.44 11.68 36.99
N GLY A 63 38.66 11.51 35.67
CA GLY A 63 40.00 11.44 35.07
C GLY A 63 40.57 10.05 35.05
N SER A 64 40.08 9.07 35.78
CA SER A 64 40.54 7.67 35.70
C SER A 64 40.17 7.08 34.31
N LEU A 65 41.01 6.16 33.84
CA LEU A 65 40.78 5.49 32.56
C LEU A 65 39.75 4.35 32.69
N TYR A 66 39.04 4.04 31.59
CA TYR A 66 38.42 2.74 31.44
C TYR A 66 39.52 1.68 31.34
N VAL A 67 39.49 0.66 32.15
CA VAL A 67 40.49 -0.43 32.19
C VAL A 67 39.76 -1.76 32.34
N ASN A 68 39.93 -2.65 31.39
CA ASN A 68 39.16 -3.90 31.27
C ASN A 68 37.65 -3.64 31.29
N GLU A 69 37.24 -2.56 30.66
CA GLU A 69 35.85 -2.08 30.69
C GLU A 69 35.33 -1.72 29.31
N TRP A 70 33.98 -1.89 29.18
CA TRP A 70 33.21 -1.44 28.00
C TRP A 70 32.79 0.02 28.16
N ASP A 71 32.89 0.78 27.06
CA ASP A 71 32.29 2.12 26.93
C ASP A 71 31.22 2.07 25.83
N LEU A 72 30.00 2.45 26.14
CA LEU A 72 28.88 2.50 25.21
C LEU A 72 28.63 3.94 24.77
N LYS A 73 28.72 4.21 23.49
CA LYS A 73 28.30 5.47 22.86
C LYS A 73 26.93 5.31 22.20
N TRP A 74 26.03 6.24 22.47
CA TRP A 74 24.66 6.18 21.98
C TRP A 74 24.45 6.81 20.59
N GLU A 75 25.29 7.72 20.16
CA GLU A 75 25.16 8.41 18.86
C GLU A 75 26.51 8.55 18.12
N PRO A 76 26.76 7.74 17.08
CA PRO A 76 26.04 6.49 16.72
C PRO A 76 26.29 5.39 17.76
N VAL A 77 25.33 4.49 17.92
CA VAL A 77 25.49 3.38 18.87
C VAL A 77 26.73 2.57 18.51
N ALA A 78 27.67 2.55 19.43
CA ALA A 78 28.93 1.81 19.26
C ALA A 78 29.46 1.36 20.63
N PHE A 79 30.01 0.14 20.66
CA PHE A 79 30.65 -0.43 21.82
C PHE A 79 32.16 -0.32 21.65
N TYR A 80 32.84 0.15 22.70
CA TYR A 80 34.29 0.24 22.75
C TYR A 80 34.78 -0.56 23.94
N TYR A 81 35.91 -1.21 23.80
CA TYR A 81 36.57 -1.92 24.90
C TYR A 81 37.97 -1.39 25.06
N TYR A 82 38.31 -1.13 26.30
CA TYR A 82 39.63 -0.71 26.75
C TYR A 82 40.17 -1.78 27.69
N GLY A 83 41.25 -2.41 27.24
CA GLY A 83 41.86 -3.55 27.92
C GLY A 83 42.83 -3.15 29.05
N GLU A 84 43.91 -3.89 29.16
CA GLU A 84 44.94 -3.64 30.17
C GLU A 84 45.54 -2.24 30.04
N GLU A 85 45.84 -1.62 31.17
CA GLU A 85 46.34 -0.24 31.24
C GLU A 85 45.42 0.80 30.57
N GLY A 86 44.20 0.43 30.21
CA GLY A 86 43.20 1.32 29.56
C GLY A 86 43.45 1.56 28.07
N LYS A 87 44.24 0.75 27.40
CA LYS A 87 44.49 0.81 25.96
C LYS A 87 43.24 0.35 25.20
N ALA A 88 42.87 1.09 24.15
CA ALA A 88 41.83 0.65 23.22
C ALA A 88 42.30 -0.60 22.47
N GLU A 89 41.50 -1.68 22.53
CA GLU A 89 41.84 -2.94 21.89
C GLU A 89 41.78 -2.88 20.35
N SER A 90 42.57 -3.72 19.69
CA SER A 90 42.55 -3.84 18.21
C SER A 90 42.82 -5.31 17.80
N GLY A 91 42.23 -5.68 16.66
CA GLY A 91 42.31 -7.06 16.17
C GLY A 91 41.36 -8.00 16.91
N LEU A 92 41.68 -9.30 16.85
CA LEU A 92 40.92 -10.33 17.58
C LEU A 92 41.36 -10.37 19.03
N GLN A 93 40.41 -10.20 19.95
CA GLN A 93 40.62 -10.21 21.40
C GLN A 93 39.52 -11.03 22.09
N GLU A 94 39.94 -11.81 23.08
CA GLU A 94 39.03 -12.54 23.95
C GLU A 94 38.69 -11.68 25.17
N VAL A 95 37.40 -11.40 25.37
CA VAL A 95 36.87 -10.66 26.52
C VAL A 95 35.82 -11.52 27.18
N ASP A 96 35.99 -11.81 28.46
CA ASP A 96 35.06 -12.65 29.24
C ASP A 96 34.71 -13.99 28.58
N GLY A 97 35.71 -14.65 27.91
CA GLY A 97 35.54 -15.93 27.24
C GLY A 97 34.86 -15.86 25.87
N THR A 98 34.61 -14.66 25.32
CA THR A 98 34.04 -14.45 23.99
C THR A 98 35.06 -13.72 23.13
N LEU A 99 35.26 -14.22 21.89
CA LEU A 99 36.16 -13.61 20.91
C LEU A 99 35.43 -12.46 20.21
N TYR A 100 36.06 -11.29 20.19
CA TYR A 100 35.61 -10.09 19.48
C TYR A 100 36.67 -9.57 18.50
N TYR A 101 36.23 -8.76 17.54
CA TYR A 101 37.16 -8.01 16.69
C TYR A 101 36.99 -6.50 16.94
N PHE A 102 38.10 -5.84 17.18
CA PHE A 102 38.14 -4.41 17.45
C PHE A 102 39.00 -3.66 16.45
N GLU A 103 38.64 -2.44 16.19
CA GLU A 103 39.47 -1.44 15.51
C GLU A 103 39.51 -0.18 16.39
N THR A 104 40.68 0.10 16.94
CA THR A 104 40.88 1.23 17.87
C THR A 104 39.81 1.27 18.98
N GLY A 105 39.63 0.15 19.65
CA GLY A 105 38.64 -0.05 20.74
C GLY A 105 37.25 -0.35 20.27
N ARG A 106 36.84 0.05 19.05
CA ARG A 106 35.48 -0.13 18.54
C ARG A 106 35.22 -1.58 18.16
N ARG A 107 34.23 -2.17 18.77
CA ARG A 107 33.77 -3.53 18.44
C ARG A 107 33.03 -3.55 17.10
N TYR A 108 33.39 -4.48 16.26
CA TYR A 108 32.69 -4.76 15.01
C TYR A 108 31.48 -5.66 15.24
N GLN A 109 30.43 -5.47 14.43
CA GLN A 109 29.20 -6.27 14.47
C GLN A 109 28.52 -6.31 13.09
N ASN A 110 27.79 -7.41 12.81
CA ASN A 110 27.06 -7.63 11.55
C ASN A 110 27.96 -7.50 10.29
N THR A 111 29.22 -7.87 10.38
CA THR A 111 30.17 -7.70 9.29
C THR A 111 31.21 -8.82 9.26
N SER A 112 31.77 -9.06 8.07
CA SER A 112 32.92 -9.99 7.90
C SER A 112 34.20 -9.19 8.01
N VAL A 113 35.23 -9.83 8.57
CA VAL A 113 36.62 -9.34 8.66
C VAL A 113 37.58 -10.43 8.26
N THR A 114 38.74 -10.03 7.75
CA THR A 114 39.85 -10.98 7.44
C THR A 114 41.04 -10.63 8.32
N VAL A 115 41.51 -11.60 9.08
CA VAL A 115 42.68 -11.45 9.97
C VAL A 115 43.62 -12.61 9.69
N ASP A 116 44.89 -12.32 9.38
CA ASP A 116 45.94 -13.29 9.09
C ASP A 116 45.54 -14.34 8.02
N GLY A 117 44.79 -13.90 7.01
CA GLY A 117 44.32 -14.75 5.91
C GLY A 117 43.12 -15.66 6.26
N LYS A 118 42.58 -15.58 7.45
CA LYS A 118 41.36 -16.25 7.87
C LYS A 118 40.18 -15.29 7.85
N ASN A 119 39.01 -15.77 7.47
CA ASN A 119 37.79 -15.00 7.39
C ASN A 119 36.91 -15.25 8.62
N TYR A 120 36.35 -14.18 9.16
CA TYR A 120 35.49 -14.19 10.34
C TYR A 120 34.24 -13.38 10.11
N TYR A 121 33.20 -13.72 10.82
CA TYR A 121 31.97 -12.90 10.92
C TYR A 121 31.76 -12.43 12.34
N CYS A 122 31.59 -11.13 12.51
CA CYS A 122 31.18 -10.54 13.78
C CYS A 122 29.64 -10.53 13.81
N SER A 123 29.06 -11.29 14.74
CA SER A 123 27.60 -11.40 14.93
C SER A 123 26.94 -10.09 15.40
N ALA A 124 25.66 -10.09 15.63
CA ALA A 124 24.93 -8.89 16.08
C ALA A 124 25.40 -8.43 17.49
N ASP A 125 25.72 -9.35 18.37
CA ASP A 125 26.31 -9.08 19.67
C ASP A 125 27.83 -8.87 19.63
N GLY A 126 28.45 -8.98 18.43
CA GLY A 126 29.86 -8.79 18.15
C GLY A 126 30.73 -10.03 18.32
N ALA A 127 30.19 -11.15 18.83
CA ALA A 127 30.95 -12.40 18.93
C ALA A 127 31.45 -12.83 17.56
N VAL A 128 32.68 -13.28 17.50
CA VAL A 128 33.37 -13.63 16.26
C VAL A 128 33.30 -15.13 15.97
N ILE A 129 32.92 -15.47 14.75
CA ILE A 129 32.85 -16.85 14.25
C ILE A 129 33.79 -17.00 13.05
N GLU A 130 34.68 -17.98 13.06
CA GLU A 130 35.53 -18.29 11.91
C GLU A 130 34.69 -18.86 10.76
N LEU A 131 34.81 -18.29 9.56
CA LEU A 131 34.03 -18.67 8.38
C LEU A 131 34.83 -19.72 7.56
N GLN A 132 34.12 -20.79 7.18
CA GLN A 132 34.59 -21.73 6.18
C GLN A 132 33.97 -21.36 4.82
N ASN A 133 34.79 -21.33 3.77
CA ASN A 133 34.34 -20.95 2.43
C ASN A 133 33.40 -22.00 1.85
N ASP A 134 32.48 -21.53 0.98
CA ASP A 134 31.49 -22.35 0.27
C ASP A 134 30.65 -23.25 1.20
N ASN A 135 30.22 -22.69 2.34
CA ASN A 135 29.48 -23.44 3.35
C ASN A 135 28.30 -22.64 3.91
N TRP A 136 27.27 -23.37 4.35
CA TRP A 136 26.18 -22.84 5.13
C TRP A 136 26.59 -22.63 6.58
N VAL A 137 26.14 -21.56 7.17
CA VAL A 137 26.39 -21.24 8.58
C VAL A 137 25.14 -20.64 9.22
N ASP A 138 24.85 -21.04 10.45
CA ASP A 138 23.78 -20.47 11.27
C ASP A 138 24.36 -19.49 12.28
N ILE A 139 24.02 -18.22 12.15
CA ILE A 139 24.48 -17.14 13.02
C ILE A 139 23.28 -16.32 13.46
N ASP A 140 23.13 -16.11 14.77
CA ASP A 140 22.02 -15.34 15.37
C ASP A 140 20.63 -15.85 14.92
N GLY A 141 20.48 -17.17 14.74
CA GLY A 141 19.24 -17.80 14.26
C GLY A 141 18.94 -17.55 12.79
N LYS A 142 19.90 -17.02 12.01
CA LYS A 142 19.80 -16.79 10.57
C LYS A 142 20.61 -17.81 9.81
N HIS A 143 19.98 -18.41 8.80
CA HIS A 143 20.68 -19.32 7.88
C HIS A 143 21.36 -18.48 6.79
N MET A 144 22.68 -18.55 6.73
CA MET A 144 23.53 -17.74 5.85
C MET A 144 24.45 -18.62 5.01
N TYR A 145 24.97 -18.08 3.92
CA TYR A 145 25.95 -18.77 3.10
C TYR A 145 27.26 -17.95 2.97
N VAL A 146 28.38 -18.63 3.10
CA VAL A 146 29.71 -18.03 2.93
C VAL A 146 30.22 -18.33 1.53
N ARG A 147 30.58 -17.29 0.78
CA ARG A 147 31.27 -17.39 -0.53
C ARG A 147 32.46 -16.44 -0.54
N ASP A 148 33.59 -16.93 -1.03
CA ASP A 148 34.86 -16.17 -1.09
C ASP A 148 35.24 -15.56 0.27
N GLY A 149 34.99 -16.31 1.35
CA GLY A 149 35.29 -15.91 2.73
C GLY A 149 34.38 -14.84 3.31
N GLN A 150 33.29 -14.49 2.64
CA GLN A 150 32.32 -13.48 3.10
C GLN A 150 30.91 -14.05 3.13
N VAL A 151 30.10 -13.57 4.06
CA VAL A 151 28.67 -13.87 4.07
C VAL A 151 28.00 -13.18 2.88
N ALA A 152 27.26 -13.97 2.08
CA ALA A 152 26.48 -13.47 0.97
C ALA A 152 25.37 -12.52 1.47
N LYS A 153 25.32 -11.28 0.95
CA LYS A 153 24.36 -10.26 1.34
C LYS A 153 23.80 -9.55 0.11
N LYS A 154 22.50 -9.14 0.15
CA LYS A 154 21.84 -8.41 -0.95
C LYS A 154 22.07 -9.04 -2.32
N THR A 155 22.00 -10.35 -2.41
CA THR A 155 22.34 -11.06 -3.63
C THR A 155 21.50 -12.32 -3.80
N VAL A 156 21.48 -12.80 -5.04
CA VAL A 156 21.03 -14.14 -5.40
C VAL A 156 22.22 -14.90 -5.91
N ILE A 157 22.45 -16.11 -5.41
CA ILE A 157 23.56 -16.97 -5.83
C ILE A 157 23.09 -18.40 -6.10
N GLU A 158 23.78 -19.05 -7.02
CA GLU A 158 23.63 -20.47 -7.27
C GLU A 158 24.50 -21.28 -6.30
N ILE A 159 23.85 -22.25 -5.64
CA ILE A 159 24.51 -23.19 -4.72
C ILE A 159 24.06 -24.60 -5.09
N VAL A 160 24.97 -25.42 -5.58
CA VAL A 160 24.70 -26.82 -5.99
C VAL A 160 23.46 -26.92 -6.89
N GLY A 161 23.40 -26.09 -7.96
CA GLY A 161 22.31 -26.11 -8.96
C GLY A 161 20.97 -25.54 -8.52
N LYS A 162 20.89 -24.92 -7.34
CA LYS A 162 19.73 -24.18 -6.87
C LYS A 162 20.10 -22.74 -6.57
N TYR A 163 19.17 -21.83 -6.79
CA TYR A 163 19.36 -20.40 -6.49
C TYR A 163 18.78 -20.08 -5.11
N TYR A 164 19.48 -19.21 -4.37
CA TYR A 164 19.08 -18.73 -3.05
C TYR A 164 19.30 -17.22 -2.96
N GLY A 165 18.41 -16.52 -2.29
CA GLY A 165 18.50 -15.09 -2.07
C GLY A 165 18.80 -14.74 -0.63
N PHE A 166 19.60 -13.68 -0.43
CA PHE A 166 20.07 -13.24 0.88
C PHE A 166 19.76 -11.75 1.08
N ASP A 167 19.34 -11.38 2.27
CA ASP A 167 19.02 -10.01 2.64
C ASP A 167 20.28 -9.19 3.01
N ASP A 168 20.07 -7.96 3.47
CA ASP A 168 21.13 -7.03 3.91
C ASP A 168 21.97 -7.58 5.06
N SER A 169 21.36 -8.40 5.90
CA SER A 169 22.03 -9.03 7.04
C SER A 169 22.73 -10.33 6.68
N GLY A 170 22.50 -10.88 5.48
CA GLY A 170 22.96 -12.17 5.02
C GLY A 170 22.00 -13.32 5.31
N ALA A 171 20.83 -13.05 5.88
CA ALA A 171 19.84 -14.09 6.12
C ALA A 171 19.19 -14.56 4.82
N MET A 172 19.09 -15.87 4.62
CA MET A 172 18.41 -16.48 3.49
C MET A 172 16.91 -16.15 3.49
N TYR A 173 16.38 -15.75 2.35
CA TYR A 173 14.95 -15.59 2.17
C TYR A 173 14.22 -16.93 2.12
N THR A 174 13.13 -17.07 2.86
CA THR A 174 12.26 -18.25 2.84
C THR A 174 10.82 -17.88 2.69
N ASN A 175 10.04 -18.64 1.93
CA ASN A 175 8.59 -18.53 1.74
C ASN A 175 8.06 -17.10 1.47
N LYS A 176 8.82 -16.26 0.75
CA LYS A 176 8.42 -14.89 0.41
C LYS A 176 8.97 -14.40 -0.92
N SER A 177 8.30 -13.40 -1.48
CA SER A 177 8.83 -12.61 -2.59
C SER A 177 9.77 -11.53 -2.05
N PHE A 178 10.81 -11.21 -2.82
CA PHE A 178 11.79 -10.20 -2.50
C PHE A 178 12.35 -9.60 -3.79
N SER A 179 13.09 -8.51 -3.67
CA SER A 179 13.79 -7.89 -4.80
C SER A 179 15.25 -7.61 -4.45
N ILE A 180 16.10 -7.69 -5.47
CA ILE A 180 17.47 -7.25 -5.40
C ILE A 180 17.64 -6.05 -6.34
N TRP A 181 18.13 -4.95 -5.80
CA TRP A 181 18.41 -3.73 -6.53
C TRP A 181 19.80 -3.79 -7.18
N ASP A 182 19.84 -3.57 -8.49
CA ASP A 182 21.07 -3.40 -9.24
C ASP A 182 21.37 -1.90 -9.40
N SER A 183 22.48 -1.44 -8.84
CA SER A 183 22.90 -0.04 -8.87
C SER A 183 23.43 0.40 -10.24
N GLU A 184 23.92 -0.51 -11.07
CA GLU A 184 24.46 -0.21 -12.41
C GLU A 184 23.33 0.00 -13.41
N SER A 185 22.40 -0.94 -13.49
CA SER A 185 21.20 -0.85 -14.36
C SER A 185 20.11 0.07 -13.79
N ARG A 186 20.16 0.40 -12.49
CA ARG A 186 19.11 1.12 -11.73
C ARG A 186 17.75 0.44 -11.82
N THR A 187 17.74 -0.88 -11.77
CA THR A 187 16.53 -1.69 -11.82
C THR A 187 16.47 -2.67 -10.64
N ALA A 188 15.25 -3.08 -10.28
CA ALA A 188 15.04 -4.14 -9.32
C ALA A 188 14.73 -5.43 -10.06
N SER A 189 15.39 -6.52 -9.70
CA SER A 189 15.00 -7.87 -10.10
C SER A 189 14.17 -8.50 -8.99
N TYR A 190 13.02 -9.08 -9.32
CA TYR A 190 12.08 -9.68 -8.38
C TYR A 190 12.21 -11.20 -8.39
N TYR A 191 12.08 -11.81 -7.21
CA TYR A 191 12.28 -13.24 -6.97
C TYR A 191 11.23 -13.79 -5.99
N ARG A 192 11.08 -15.10 -5.96
CA ARG A 192 10.26 -15.81 -4.96
C ARG A 192 11.02 -16.97 -4.37
N ALA A 193 11.24 -16.96 -3.05
CA ALA A 193 11.81 -18.08 -2.31
C ALA A 193 10.71 -19.05 -1.86
N ARG A 194 11.01 -20.35 -1.96
CA ARG A 194 10.23 -21.45 -1.39
C ARG A 194 10.45 -21.53 0.12
N GLU A 195 9.77 -22.45 0.75
CA GLU A 195 9.88 -22.70 2.18
C GLU A 195 11.31 -23.19 2.55
N ASP A 196 11.96 -23.99 1.69
CA ASP A 196 13.34 -24.43 1.84
C ASP A 196 14.39 -23.37 1.47
N GLY A 197 13.98 -22.16 1.11
CA GLY A 197 14.82 -21.05 0.69
C GLY A 197 15.21 -21.06 -0.79
N SER A 198 15.06 -22.19 -1.49
CA SER A 198 15.35 -22.23 -2.93
C SER A 198 14.39 -21.32 -3.72
N ILE A 199 14.90 -20.67 -4.77
CA ILE A 199 14.11 -19.77 -5.62
C ILE A 199 13.37 -20.57 -6.70
N TYR A 200 12.18 -20.10 -7.12
CA TYR A 200 11.48 -20.59 -8.31
C TYR A 200 12.32 -20.24 -9.55
N VAL A 201 12.62 -21.22 -10.40
CA VAL A 201 13.41 -21.07 -11.63
C VAL A 201 12.75 -21.83 -12.78
N LYS A 202 12.46 -21.13 -13.89
CA LYS A 202 11.73 -21.67 -15.05
C LYS A 202 10.39 -22.27 -14.64
N GLU A 203 9.70 -21.64 -13.73
CA GLU A 203 8.49 -22.15 -13.14
C GLU A 203 7.42 -21.09 -12.93
N TRP A 204 6.17 -21.55 -13.00
CA TRP A 204 5.02 -20.76 -12.61
C TRP A 204 4.79 -20.81 -11.10
N TYR A 205 4.47 -19.67 -10.51
CA TYR A 205 3.98 -19.54 -9.15
C TYR A 205 2.58 -18.94 -9.16
N ARG A 206 1.68 -19.51 -8.37
CA ARG A 206 0.31 -19.00 -8.23
C ARG A 206 0.07 -18.51 -6.80
N ASP A 207 -0.40 -17.26 -6.69
CA ASP A 207 -0.90 -16.68 -5.46
C ASP A 207 -2.37 -16.29 -5.64
N SER A 208 -3.27 -17.06 -5.02
CA SER A 208 -4.72 -16.90 -5.17
C SER A 208 -5.16 -16.95 -6.64
N SER A 209 -5.56 -15.81 -7.23
CA SER A 209 -5.94 -15.66 -8.64
C SER A 209 -4.82 -15.10 -9.53
N LYS A 210 -3.65 -14.81 -8.96
CA LYS A 210 -2.53 -14.20 -9.68
C LYS A 210 -1.51 -15.26 -10.08
N TYR A 211 -0.99 -15.14 -11.29
CA TYR A 211 0.04 -16.02 -11.82
C TYR A 211 1.32 -15.23 -12.05
N TYR A 212 2.45 -15.81 -11.67
CA TYR A 212 3.78 -15.25 -11.83
C TYR A 212 4.65 -16.27 -12.53
N TYR A 213 5.57 -15.81 -13.36
CA TYR A 213 6.58 -16.66 -13.96
C TYR A 213 7.97 -16.18 -13.58
N TYR A 214 8.79 -17.08 -13.13
CA TYR A 214 10.21 -16.84 -12.83
C TYR A 214 11.06 -17.57 -13.86
N GLY A 215 11.84 -16.82 -14.63
CA GLY A 215 12.63 -17.32 -15.73
C GLY A 215 13.96 -17.90 -15.31
N GLU A 216 14.99 -17.73 -16.13
CA GLU A 216 16.35 -18.13 -15.83
C GLU A 216 16.87 -17.37 -14.61
N GLU A 217 17.75 -18.03 -13.84
CA GLU A 217 18.28 -17.48 -12.57
C GLU A 217 17.19 -17.07 -11.56
N GLY A 218 15.94 -17.45 -11.77
CA GLY A 218 14.80 -17.14 -10.88
C GLY A 218 14.31 -15.71 -10.92
N LYS A 219 14.73 -14.92 -11.89
CA LYS A 219 14.20 -13.56 -12.10
C LYS A 219 12.77 -13.61 -12.57
N ALA A 220 11.91 -12.76 -12.00
CA ALA A 220 10.55 -12.58 -12.46
C ALA A 220 10.52 -12.10 -13.92
N ALA A 221 9.65 -12.69 -14.74
CA ALA A 221 9.45 -12.28 -16.11
C ALA A 221 8.84 -10.87 -16.18
N SER A 222 9.19 -10.06 -17.16
CA SER A 222 8.61 -8.74 -17.40
C SER A 222 8.40 -8.50 -18.89
N GLY A 223 7.40 -7.67 -19.22
CA GLY A 223 7.05 -7.41 -20.61
C GLY A 223 6.52 -8.65 -21.34
N LEU A 224 6.74 -8.72 -22.65
CA LEU A 224 6.36 -9.87 -23.47
C LEU A 224 7.41 -10.96 -23.34
N GLN A 225 6.99 -12.16 -22.97
CA GLN A 225 7.84 -13.34 -22.83
C GLN A 225 7.15 -14.58 -23.42
N GLU A 226 7.90 -15.38 -24.15
CA GLU A 226 7.47 -16.69 -24.60
C GLU A 226 7.82 -17.75 -23.55
N VAL A 227 6.80 -18.46 -23.08
CA VAL A 227 6.94 -19.55 -22.11
C VAL A 227 6.27 -20.78 -22.70
N ASP A 228 7.01 -21.85 -22.90
CA ASP A 228 6.53 -23.12 -23.48
C ASP A 228 5.79 -22.93 -24.81
N GLY A 229 6.31 -22.05 -25.69
CA GLY A 229 5.74 -21.78 -27.01
C GLY A 229 4.50 -20.88 -27.00
N THR A 230 4.11 -20.32 -25.84
CA THR A 230 3.00 -19.37 -25.73
C THR A 230 3.52 -18.01 -25.27
N LEU A 231 3.09 -16.95 -25.98
CA LEU A 231 3.44 -15.58 -25.62
C LEU A 231 2.54 -15.08 -24.48
N TYR A 232 3.17 -14.54 -23.44
CA TYR A 232 2.53 -13.91 -22.29
C TYR A 232 3.04 -12.49 -22.08
N CYS A 233 2.29 -11.68 -21.37
CA CYS A 233 2.74 -10.36 -20.92
C CYS A 233 2.72 -10.28 -19.38
N PHE A 234 3.80 -9.73 -18.83
CA PHE A 234 4.02 -9.62 -17.39
C PHE A 234 4.29 -8.16 -17.00
N ASN A 235 3.89 -7.78 -15.80
CA ASN A 235 4.37 -6.55 -15.19
C ASN A 235 5.82 -6.74 -14.66
N ASP A 236 6.42 -5.66 -14.15
CA ASP A 236 7.81 -5.68 -13.66
C ASP A 236 8.04 -6.62 -12.47
N GLU A 237 6.99 -6.99 -11.74
CA GLU A 237 7.06 -7.93 -10.61
C GLU A 237 6.89 -9.40 -11.02
N GLY A 238 6.75 -9.68 -12.33
CA GLY A 238 6.53 -11.04 -12.86
C GLY A 238 5.07 -11.49 -12.86
N ARG A 239 4.11 -10.61 -12.53
CA ARG A 239 2.71 -10.94 -12.55
C ARG A 239 2.18 -10.92 -13.98
N ARG A 240 1.60 -12.05 -14.40
CA ARG A 240 0.96 -12.21 -15.70
C ARG A 240 -0.31 -11.36 -15.81
N TYR A 241 -0.43 -10.63 -16.91
CA TYR A 241 -1.69 -9.99 -17.29
C TYR A 241 -2.70 -11.02 -17.82
N GLN A 242 -3.98 -10.77 -17.59
CA GLN A 242 -5.10 -11.57 -18.10
C GLN A 242 -6.37 -10.73 -18.20
N ASN A 243 -7.24 -11.02 -19.17
CA ASN A 243 -8.47 -10.28 -19.48
C ASN A 243 -8.26 -8.77 -19.58
N THR A 244 -7.15 -8.34 -20.17
CA THR A 244 -6.80 -6.91 -20.27
C THR A 244 -5.99 -6.63 -21.50
N SER A 245 -6.06 -5.40 -22.00
CA SER A 245 -5.20 -4.92 -23.07
C SER A 245 -4.01 -4.15 -22.49
N VAL A 246 -2.85 -4.37 -23.10
CA VAL A 246 -1.58 -3.73 -22.76
C VAL A 246 -0.92 -3.16 -24.01
N THR A 247 -0.12 -2.10 -23.85
CA THR A 247 0.71 -1.56 -24.91
C THR A 247 2.17 -1.80 -24.56
N VAL A 248 2.91 -2.46 -25.42
CA VAL A 248 4.34 -2.74 -25.26
C VAL A 248 5.05 -2.31 -26.54
N ASP A 249 6.06 -1.47 -26.42
CA ASP A 249 6.86 -0.93 -27.54
C ASP A 249 6.01 -0.31 -28.67
N GLY A 250 4.90 0.38 -28.28
CA GLY A 250 4.00 1.03 -29.24
C GLY A 250 3.02 0.10 -29.95
N LYS A 251 3.06 -1.20 -29.71
CA LYS A 251 2.10 -2.19 -30.20
C LYS A 251 1.08 -2.54 -29.13
N ASN A 252 -0.14 -2.80 -29.54
CA ASN A 252 -1.23 -3.15 -28.66
C ASN A 252 -1.47 -4.67 -28.65
N TYR A 253 -1.68 -5.20 -27.47
CA TYR A 253 -1.91 -6.62 -27.24
C TYR A 253 -3.11 -6.83 -26.34
N TYR A 254 -3.83 -7.92 -26.54
CA TYR A 254 -4.82 -8.41 -25.60
C TYR A 254 -4.33 -9.67 -24.91
N CYS A 255 -4.33 -9.64 -23.59
CA CYS A 255 -4.02 -10.79 -22.75
C CYS A 255 -5.33 -11.53 -22.42
N LYS A 256 -5.50 -12.72 -22.95
CA LYS A 256 -6.69 -13.56 -22.78
C LYS A 256 -6.91 -14.00 -21.34
N ALA A 257 -8.00 -14.70 -21.07
CA ALA A 257 -8.32 -15.25 -19.73
C ALA A 257 -7.25 -16.24 -19.24
N ASP A 258 -6.68 -17.04 -20.13
CA ASP A 258 -5.54 -17.93 -19.83
C ASP A 258 -4.19 -17.20 -19.82
N GLY A 259 -4.17 -15.90 -20.13
CA GLY A 259 -3.00 -15.03 -20.19
C GLY A 259 -2.26 -15.06 -21.53
N ALA A 260 -2.58 -15.96 -22.45
CA ALA A 260 -1.99 -15.95 -23.79
C ALA A 260 -2.24 -14.61 -24.47
N VAL A 261 -1.25 -14.12 -25.21
CA VAL A 261 -1.27 -12.77 -25.81
C VAL A 261 -1.59 -12.86 -27.29
N VAL A 262 -2.47 -11.97 -27.75
CA VAL A 262 -2.76 -11.72 -29.15
C VAL A 262 -2.40 -10.29 -29.50
N GLU A 263 -1.58 -10.10 -30.55
CA GLU A 263 -1.32 -8.76 -31.10
C GLU A 263 -2.58 -8.25 -31.79
N LEU A 264 -2.95 -7.00 -31.46
CA LEU A 264 -4.09 -6.33 -32.06
C LEU A 264 -3.63 -5.49 -33.24
N ASP A 265 -4.15 -5.78 -34.43
CA ASP A 265 -4.00 -4.88 -35.58
C ASP A 265 -4.99 -3.72 -35.40
N LEU A 266 -4.46 -2.53 -35.10
CA LEU A 266 -5.25 -1.33 -34.83
C LEU A 266 -5.17 -0.30 -35.98
N GLN A 267 -4.90 -0.71 -37.21
CA GLN A 267 -4.74 0.25 -38.31
C GLN A 267 -6.08 0.88 -38.74
N ASP A 268 -7.20 0.16 -38.60
CA ASP A 268 -8.53 0.65 -38.96
C ASP A 268 -9.47 0.70 -37.73
N ASP A 269 -10.34 1.70 -37.70
CA ASP A 269 -11.44 1.76 -36.75
C ASP A 269 -12.40 0.57 -36.96
N GLY A 270 -12.75 -0.13 -35.88
CA GLY A 270 -13.64 -1.27 -36.01
C GLY A 270 -13.76 -2.15 -34.77
N TRP A 271 -14.58 -3.18 -34.94
CA TRP A 271 -14.79 -4.19 -33.92
C TRP A 271 -13.72 -5.26 -33.92
N ALA A 272 -13.24 -5.63 -32.74
CA ALA A 272 -12.35 -6.79 -32.52
C ALA A 272 -13.02 -7.76 -31.55
N ASP A 273 -13.10 -9.03 -31.93
CA ASP A 273 -13.63 -10.11 -31.09
C ASP A 273 -12.50 -11.07 -30.74
N ILE A 274 -12.18 -11.15 -29.44
CA ILE A 274 -11.09 -11.97 -28.93
C ILE A 274 -11.58 -12.80 -27.74
N ASP A 275 -11.59 -14.12 -27.88
CA ASP A 275 -12.05 -15.08 -26.86
C ASP A 275 -13.47 -14.83 -26.34
N GLY A 276 -14.34 -14.24 -27.19
CA GLY A 276 -15.69 -13.86 -26.79
C GLY A 276 -15.81 -12.48 -26.15
N ASP A 277 -14.71 -11.81 -25.88
CA ASP A 277 -14.66 -10.40 -25.47
C ASP A 277 -14.69 -9.50 -26.71
N ARG A 278 -15.66 -8.60 -26.77
CA ARG A 278 -15.82 -7.66 -27.87
C ARG A 278 -15.31 -6.28 -27.49
N MET A 279 -14.46 -5.71 -28.33
CA MET A 279 -13.82 -4.41 -28.17
C MET A 279 -14.06 -3.54 -29.39
N TYR A 280 -13.85 -2.23 -29.26
CA TYR A 280 -13.86 -1.31 -30.38
C TYR A 280 -12.53 -0.54 -30.46
N ILE A 281 -11.98 -0.48 -31.65
CA ILE A 281 -10.78 0.27 -31.98
C ILE A 281 -11.23 1.59 -32.60
N LYS A 282 -10.66 2.69 -32.11
CA LYS A 282 -10.87 4.02 -32.65
C LYS A 282 -9.57 4.81 -32.62
N ASP A 283 -9.24 5.45 -33.75
CA ASP A 283 -8.00 6.22 -33.90
C ASP A 283 -6.76 5.43 -33.49
N GLY A 284 -6.70 4.14 -33.84
CA GLY A 284 -5.58 3.24 -33.50
C GLY A 284 -5.46 2.88 -32.02
N GLN A 285 -6.52 3.08 -31.22
CA GLN A 285 -6.54 2.75 -29.79
C GLN A 285 -7.80 1.97 -29.42
N ILE A 286 -7.69 1.08 -28.45
CA ILE A 286 -8.85 0.42 -27.86
C ILE A 286 -9.63 1.45 -27.03
N VAL A 287 -10.93 1.57 -27.30
CA VAL A 287 -11.84 2.40 -26.51
C VAL A 287 -12.01 1.78 -25.12
N LYS A 288 -11.67 2.54 -24.08
CA LYS A 288 -11.73 2.11 -22.67
C LYS A 288 -12.50 3.10 -21.83
N LYS A 289 -13.19 2.61 -20.79
CA LYS A 289 -13.86 3.43 -19.77
C LYS A 289 -14.69 4.55 -20.36
N ALA A 290 -15.43 4.25 -21.41
CA ALA A 290 -16.18 5.23 -22.19
C ALA A 290 -17.50 4.67 -22.69
N VAL A 291 -18.41 5.60 -23.03
CA VAL A 291 -19.57 5.35 -23.90
C VAL A 291 -19.34 6.12 -25.18
N ILE A 292 -19.47 5.45 -26.30
CA ILE A 292 -19.34 6.06 -27.64
C ILE A 292 -20.49 5.64 -28.55
N GLU A 293 -20.76 6.47 -29.55
CA GLU A 293 -21.68 6.17 -30.64
C GLU A 293 -20.92 5.47 -31.79
N ILE A 294 -21.44 4.34 -32.23
CA ILE A 294 -20.96 3.56 -33.36
C ILE A 294 -22.17 3.21 -34.24
N ASP A 295 -22.16 3.64 -35.47
CA ASP A 295 -23.23 3.39 -36.47
C ASP A 295 -24.63 3.74 -35.93
N GLY A 296 -24.77 4.89 -35.23
CA GLY A 296 -26.04 5.37 -34.69
C GLY A 296 -26.55 4.65 -33.44
N LYS A 297 -25.73 3.80 -32.80
CA LYS A 297 -26.00 3.15 -31.52
C LYS A 297 -24.91 3.46 -30.51
N TYR A 298 -25.28 3.57 -29.23
CA TYR A 298 -24.32 3.78 -28.15
C TYR A 298 -23.87 2.44 -27.57
N TYR A 299 -22.57 2.34 -27.26
CA TYR A 299 -21.94 1.19 -26.62
C TYR A 299 -21.03 1.65 -25.48
N GLY A 300 -20.99 0.88 -24.41
CA GLY A 300 -20.15 1.16 -23.26
C GLY A 300 -19.01 0.14 -23.13
N PHE A 301 -17.83 0.61 -22.70
CA PHE A 301 -16.62 -0.18 -22.56
C PHE A 301 -16.05 -0.03 -21.15
N ASN A 302 -15.57 -1.12 -20.57
CA ASN A 302 -14.94 -1.14 -19.25
C ASN A 302 -13.50 -0.61 -19.28
N ASP A 303 -12.80 -0.68 -18.14
CA ASP A 303 -11.42 -0.24 -18.00
C ASP A 303 -10.44 -1.05 -18.87
N ASP A 304 -10.79 -2.27 -19.23
CA ASP A 304 -9.99 -3.17 -20.08
C ASP A 304 -10.34 -3.03 -21.57
N GLY A 305 -11.37 -2.25 -21.90
CA GLY A 305 -11.85 -2.05 -23.27
C GLY A 305 -12.90 -3.07 -23.73
N ILE A 306 -13.37 -3.93 -22.83
CA ILE A 306 -14.40 -4.94 -23.14
C ILE A 306 -15.76 -4.28 -23.13
N MET A 307 -16.57 -4.52 -24.17
CA MET A 307 -17.93 -4.02 -24.30
C MET A 307 -18.86 -4.60 -23.22
N TYR A 308 -19.62 -3.74 -22.58
CA TYR A 308 -20.68 -4.17 -21.66
C TYR A 308 -21.85 -4.81 -22.41
N THR A 309 -22.31 -5.97 -21.94
CA THR A 309 -23.49 -6.67 -22.46
C THR A 309 -24.42 -7.09 -21.33
N ASP A 310 -25.74 -7.00 -21.56
CA ASP A 310 -26.82 -7.43 -20.66
C ASP A 310 -26.63 -7.04 -19.17
N ARG A 311 -26.15 -5.81 -18.94
CA ARG A 311 -25.89 -5.31 -17.58
C ARG A 311 -26.00 -3.81 -17.45
N SER A 312 -26.32 -3.34 -16.22
CA SER A 312 -26.15 -1.95 -15.82
C SER A 312 -24.70 -1.69 -15.44
N PHE A 313 -24.19 -0.49 -15.71
CA PHE A 313 -22.86 -0.05 -15.37
C PHE A 313 -22.79 1.46 -15.16
N VAL A 314 -21.68 1.92 -14.62
CA VAL A 314 -21.41 3.34 -14.32
C VAL A 314 -20.13 3.77 -14.99
N ILE A 315 -20.16 4.93 -15.64
CA ILE A 315 -18.94 5.62 -16.07
C ILE A 315 -18.72 6.80 -15.12
N TRP A 316 -17.56 6.81 -14.47
CA TRP A 316 -17.13 7.85 -13.54
C TRP A 316 -16.40 8.96 -14.30
N GLY A 317 -16.95 10.16 -14.27
CA GLY A 317 -16.27 11.38 -14.73
C GLY A 317 -15.52 12.06 -13.58
N SER A 318 -14.83 13.16 -13.88
CA SER A 318 -14.07 13.92 -12.89
C SER A 318 -14.94 14.59 -11.80
N THR A 319 -16.19 14.92 -12.11
CA THR A 319 -17.11 15.63 -11.20
C THR A 319 -18.45 14.93 -11.00
N SER A 320 -18.78 13.95 -11.84
CA SER A 320 -20.08 13.26 -11.81
C SER A 320 -19.92 11.84 -12.38
N HIS A 321 -20.90 11.01 -12.10
CA HIS A 321 -21.03 9.67 -12.67
C HIS A 321 -22.33 9.57 -13.46
N ALA A 322 -22.37 8.67 -14.44
CA ALA A 322 -23.57 8.40 -15.21
C ALA A 322 -23.87 6.88 -15.25
N TYR A 323 -25.14 6.54 -15.09
CA TYR A 323 -25.64 5.18 -15.13
C TYR A 323 -26.10 4.85 -16.55
N TYR A 324 -25.80 3.64 -16.99
CA TYR A 324 -26.15 3.12 -18.30
C TYR A 324 -26.66 1.68 -18.20
N ARG A 325 -27.40 1.21 -19.19
CA ARG A 325 -27.82 -0.18 -19.32
C ARG A 325 -27.52 -0.68 -20.71
N ALA A 326 -26.72 -1.76 -20.83
CA ALA A 326 -26.46 -2.44 -22.08
C ALA A 326 -27.45 -3.59 -22.29
N ARG A 327 -27.89 -3.74 -23.53
CA ARG A 327 -28.64 -4.90 -24.02
C ARG A 327 -27.72 -6.10 -24.23
N LYS A 328 -28.29 -7.23 -24.58
CA LYS A 328 -27.53 -8.45 -24.88
C LYS A 328 -26.58 -8.30 -26.08
N ASP A 329 -26.93 -7.47 -27.05
CA ASP A 329 -26.08 -7.15 -28.20
C ASP A 329 -25.04 -6.06 -27.91
N GLY A 330 -25.01 -5.52 -26.68
CA GLY A 330 -24.10 -4.47 -26.21
C GLY A 330 -24.62 -3.06 -26.44
N SER A 331 -25.63 -2.86 -27.34
CA SER A 331 -26.21 -1.52 -27.53
C SER A 331 -26.91 -1.02 -26.27
N LEU A 332 -26.83 0.28 -26.03
CA LEU A 332 -27.46 0.89 -24.85
C LEU A 332 -28.95 1.12 -25.04
N TYR A 333 -29.70 1.19 -23.95
CA TYR A 333 -31.04 1.76 -23.92
C TYR A 333 -30.94 3.26 -24.16
N VAL A 334 -31.75 3.79 -25.09
CA VAL A 334 -31.76 5.22 -25.49
C VAL A 334 -33.19 5.68 -25.77
N ASN A 335 -33.61 6.78 -25.14
CA ASN A 335 -34.99 7.33 -25.22
C ASN A 335 -36.05 6.28 -24.89
N GLU A 336 -35.84 5.45 -23.88
CA GLU A 336 -36.76 4.38 -23.56
C GLU A 336 -36.71 3.97 -22.09
N TRP A 337 -37.77 3.30 -21.68
CA TRP A 337 -37.93 2.71 -20.36
C TRP A 337 -37.26 1.35 -20.31
N TYR A 338 -36.59 1.04 -19.18
CA TYR A 338 -36.12 -0.27 -18.79
C TYR A 338 -36.77 -0.68 -17.47
N PHE A 339 -37.25 -1.90 -17.38
CA PHE A 339 -37.89 -2.45 -16.21
C PHE A 339 -37.08 -3.62 -15.67
N GLU A 340 -36.65 -3.53 -14.42
CA GLU A 340 -35.87 -4.55 -13.73
C GLU A 340 -36.68 -5.13 -12.57
N GLY A 341 -36.82 -6.43 -12.49
CA GLY A 341 -37.48 -7.09 -11.38
C GLY A 341 -38.19 -8.39 -11.73
N ARG A 342 -38.79 -8.99 -10.72
CA ARG A 342 -39.66 -10.18 -10.82
C ARG A 342 -41.10 -9.75 -10.66
N SER A 343 -42.06 -10.69 -10.86
CA SER A 343 -43.50 -10.47 -10.89
C SER A 343 -44.09 -9.59 -9.76
N ASP A 344 -43.45 -9.51 -8.61
CA ASP A 344 -43.98 -8.88 -7.41
C ASP A 344 -43.28 -7.55 -7.07
N TYR A 345 -42.18 -7.22 -7.74
CA TYR A 345 -41.44 -5.96 -7.54
C TYR A 345 -40.67 -5.60 -8.81
N THR A 346 -41.08 -4.50 -9.43
CA THR A 346 -40.46 -3.96 -10.65
C THR A 346 -39.94 -2.57 -10.38
N THR A 347 -38.65 -2.37 -10.63
CA THR A 347 -38.03 -1.04 -10.64
C THR A 347 -37.94 -0.55 -12.06
N ALA A 348 -38.38 0.68 -12.32
CA ALA A 348 -38.31 1.30 -13.63
C ALA A 348 -37.16 2.31 -13.71
N TYR A 349 -36.54 2.40 -14.87
CA TYR A 349 -35.48 3.34 -15.24
C TYR A 349 -35.84 3.97 -16.58
N TYR A 350 -35.41 5.20 -16.82
CA TYR A 350 -35.50 5.82 -18.14
C TYR A 350 -34.12 6.29 -18.57
N TYR A 351 -33.71 5.95 -19.78
CA TYR A 351 -32.46 6.35 -20.39
C TYR A 351 -32.72 7.41 -21.46
N GLY A 352 -32.00 8.54 -21.38
CA GLY A 352 -32.18 9.68 -22.28
C GLY A 352 -31.51 9.47 -23.64
N SER A 353 -31.45 10.56 -24.43
CA SER A 353 -30.93 10.52 -25.82
C SER A 353 -29.47 10.16 -25.94
N ASP A 354 -28.68 10.29 -24.90
CA ASP A 354 -27.26 9.91 -24.80
C ASP A 354 -27.05 8.58 -24.05
N GLY A 355 -28.13 7.85 -23.79
CA GLY A 355 -28.12 6.58 -23.06
C GLY A 355 -27.92 6.71 -21.55
N LYS A 356 -27.82 7.93 -21.00
CA LYS A 356 -27.69 8.13 -19.54
C LYS A 356 -29.02 7.91 -18.86
N GLY A 357 -28.99 7.22 -17.73
CA GLY A 357 -30.11 7.11 -16.82
C GLY A 357 -30.49 8.48 -16.25
N TYR A 358 -31.78 8.77 -16.21
CA TYR A 358 -32.30 10.00 -15.64
C TYR A 358 -32.17 9.99 -14.11
N SER A 359 -31.97 11.18 -13.53
CA SER A 359 -32.07 11.46 -12.09
C SER A 359 -32.80 12.75 -11.82
N GLY A 360 -33.34 12.91 -10.61
CA GLY A 360 -34.12 14.08 -10.23
C GLY A 360 -35.47 14.19 -10.98
N LEU A 361 -35.99 15.41 -11.11
CA LEU A 361 -37.22 15.68 -11.82
C LEU A 361 -36.95 15.77 -13.32
N GLN A 362 -37.66 14.98 -14.12
CA GLN A 362 -37.52 14.90 -15.58
C GLN A 362 -38.89 14.92 -16.26
N GLU A 363 -38.96 15.46 -17.47
CA GLU A 363 -40.15 15.41 -18.32
C GLU A 363 -39.95 14.41 -19.46
N ILE A 364 -40.87 13.46 -19.58
CA ILE A 364 -40.87 12.39 -20.58
C ILE A 364 -42.27 12.37 -21.20
N ASP A 365 -42.35 12.57 -22.52
CA ASP A 365 -43.58 12.58 -23.27
C ASP A 365 -44.68 13.53 -22.65
N GLY A 366 -44.25 14.71 -22.18
CA GLY A 366 -45.13 15.72 -21.59
C GLY A 366 -45.60 15.41 -20.17
N LYS A 367 -45.09 14.37 -19.54
CA LYS A 367 -45.36 14.02 -18.14
C LYS A 367 -44.09 14.14 -17.30
N LYS A 368 -44.26 14.58 -16.05
CA LYS A 368 -43.14 14.71 -15.10
C LYS A 368 -42.99 13.45 -14.27
N TYR A 369 -41.74 13.01 -14.09
CA TYR A 369 -41.33 11.87 -13.29
C TYR A 369 -40.13 12.25 -12.40
N CYS A 370 -40.04 11.64 -11.24
CA CYS A 370 -38.88 11.82 -10.37
C CYS A 370 -38.07 10.52 -10.28
N PHE A 371 -36.75 10.64 -10.30
CA PHE A 371 -35.84 9.53 -10.20
C PHE A 371 -34.85 9.72 -9.03
N PHE A 372 -34.47 8.64 -8.38
CA PHE A 372 -33.32 8.61 -7.46
C PHE A 372 -32.02 8.91 -8.19
N ASP A 373 -30.97 9.24 -7.43
CA ASP A 373 -29.63 9.46 -7.98
C ASP A 373 -29.05 8.21 -8.67
N ASN A 374 -29.49 7.01 -8.29
CA ASN A 374 -29.13 5.75 -8.95
C ASN A 374 -29.94 5.45 -10.23
N GLY A 375 -30.80 6.39 -10.65
CA GLY A 375 -31.61 6.28 -11.87
C GLY A 375 -32.96 5.56 -11.70
N SER A 376 -33.28 4.99 -10.53
CA SER A 376 -34.55 4.30 -10.32
C SER A 376 -35.74 5.29 -10.14
N LEU A 377 -36.88 4.96 -10.76
CA LEU A 377 -38.10 5.75 -10.67
C LEU A 377 -38.62 5.80 -9.23
N LEU A 378 -38.98 6.99 -8.76
CA LEU A 378 -39.67 7.22 -7.51
C LEU A 378 -41.16 6.92 -7.64
N VAL A 379 -41.68 6.05 -6.79
CA VAL A 379 -43.08 5.69 -6.74
C VAL A 379 -43.63 5.76 -5.31
N ASP A 380 -44.94 6.08 -5.15
CA ASP A 380 -45.60 6.16 -3.86
C ASP A 380 -44.83 6.91 -2.78
N THR A 381 -44.25 8.06 -3.13
CA THR A 381 -43.38 8.82 -2.21
C THR A 381 -43.45 10.33 -2.48
N ILE A 382 -42.93 11.10 -1.53
CA ILE A 382 -42.71 12.54 -1.65
C ILE A 382 -41.27 12.79 -2.13
N PHE A 383 -41.12 13.68 -3.09
CA PHE A 383 -39.84 14.16 -3.61
C PHE A 383 -39.77 15.70 -3.43
N THR A 384 -38.63 16.17 -2.97
CA THR A 384 -38.33 17.59 -2.90
C THR A 384 -37.23 17.93 -3.90
N ASN A 385 -37.55 18.76 -4.87
CA ASN A 385 -36.61 19.20 -5.89
C ASN A 385 -35.55 20.18 -5.33
N THR A 386 -34.52 20.45 -6.08
CA THR A 386 -33.43 21.40 -5.72
C THR A 386 -33.89 22.82 -5.50
N ASP A 387 -34.96 23.26 -6.20
CA ASP A 387 -35.65 24.55 -6.04
C ASP A 387 -36.62 24.58 -4.85
N LYS A 388 -36.65 23.48 -4.06
CA LYS A 388 -37.56 23.26 -2.91
C LYS A 388 -39.03 23.03 -3.26
N THR A 389 -39.40 22.90 -4.54
CA THR A 389 -40.72 22.44 -4.95
C THR A 389 -40.92 20.98 -4.52
N ILE A 390 -42.12 20.69 -3.97
CA ILE A 390 -42.44 19.36 -3.44
C ILE A 390 -43.41 18.67 -4.39
N TYR A 391 -43.09 17.41 -4.69
CA TYR A 391 -43.91 16.56 -5.55
C TYR A 391 -44.33 15.29 -4.81
N TYR A 392 -45.54 14.82 -5.08
CA TYR A 392 -45.95 13.46 -4.80
C TYR A 392 -45.82 12.63 -6.07
N CYS A 393 -45.09 11.50 -5.99
CA CYS A 393 -44.99 10.52 -7.06
C CYS A 393 -45.99 9.39 -6.78
N ASP A 394 -46.89 9.12 -7.69
CA ASP A 394 -47.91 8.07 -7.56
C ASP A 394 -47.31 6.67 -7.83
N SER A 395 -48.11 5.60 -7.73
CA SER A 395 -47.67 4.24 -7.98
C SER A 395 -47.18 3.96 -9.41
N GLY A 396 -47.53 4.80 -10.36
CA GLY A 396 -47.07 4.79 -11.74
C GLY A 396 -45.86 5.73 -11.97
N GLY A 397 -45.41 6.43 -10.90
CA GLY A 397 -44.30 7.41 -10.96
C GLY A 397 -44.71 8.78 -11.50
N ASN A 398 -45.96 8.99 -11.90
CA ASN A 398 -46.39 10.32 -12.33
C ASN A 398 -46.33 11.30 -11.14
N THR A 399 -45.90 12.54 -11.38
CA THR A 399 -45.70 13.52 -10.33
C THR A 399 -46.85 14.54 -10.32
N ALA A 400 -47.27 14.93 -9.10
CA ALA A 400 -48.12 16.06 -8.86
C ALA A 400 -47.42 17.03 -7.90
N GLU A 401 -47.39 18.30 -8.25
CA GLU A 401 -46.85 19.35 -7.40
C GLU A 401 -47.76 19.59 -6.19
N LEU A 402 -47.17 19.70 -5.00
CA LEU A 402 -47.89 19.99 -3.77
C LEU A 402 -47.73 21.47 -3.40
N ASN A 403 -48.83 22.16 -3.17
CA ASN A 403 -48.84 23.57 -2.83
C ASN A 403 -48.31 23.82 -1.42
N ASN A 404 -47.36 24.75 -1.28
CA ASN A 404 -46.83 25.11 0.04
C ASN A 404 -47.87 25.86 0.90
N ASN A 405 -47.96 25.50 2.18
CA ASN A 405 -48.89 26.02 3.18
C ASN A 405 -50.37 25.85 2.78
N ASP A 406 -50.68 24.81 1.99
CA ASP A 406 -52.02 24.54 1.51
C ASP A 406 -52.28 23.03 1.33
N TRP A 407 -53.57 22.72 1.16
CA TRP A 407 -54.05 21.39 0.82
C TRP A 407 -53.88 21.09 -0.66
N THR A 408 -53.41 19.93 -0.99
CA THR A 408 -53.36 19.45 -2.38
C THR A 408 -54.05 18.10 -2.48
N LYS A 409 -55.00 17.95 -3.39
CA LYS A 409 -55.69 16.69 -3.69
C LYS A 409 -55.14 16.10 -4.98
N VAL A 410 -54.64 14.83 -4.89
CA VAL A 410 -54.13 14.06 -6.04
C VAL A 410 -54.90 12.75 -6.11
N GLY A 411 -55.86 12.65 -7.04
CA GLY A 411 -56.84 11.56 -7.06
C GLY A 411 -57.64 11.52 -5.78
N GLU A 412 -57.70 10.38 -5.10
CA GLU A 412 -58.36 10.21 -3.80
C GLU A 412 -57.46 10.57 -2.60
N LYS A 413 -56.17 10.91 -2.82
CA LYS A 413 -55.19 11.20 -1.78
C LYS A 413 -55.11 12.69 -1.51
N THR A 414 -55.06 13.08 -0.24
CA THR A 414 -54.98 14.48 0.20
C THR A 414 -53.67 14.67 0.99
N PHE A 415 -52.96 15.74 0.69
CA PHE A 415 -51.67 16.12 1.26
C PHE A 415 -51.72 17.51 1.85
N TYR A 416 -50.82 17.82 2.78
CA TYR A 416 -50.60 19.17 3.27
C TYR A 416 -49.11 19.46 3.37
N VAL A 417 -48.65 20.56 2.83
CA VAL A 417 -47.30 21.07 2.95
C VAL A 417 -47.32 22.24 3.93
N LYS A 418 -46.48 22.21 4.95
CA LYS A 418 -46.31 23.27 5.94
C LYS A 418 -44.86 23.74 5.90
N ASP A 419 -44.67 25.04 5.66
CA ASP A 419 -43.35 25.70 5.67
C ASP A 419 -42.30 24.96 4.82
N GLY A 420 -42.71 24.59 3.60
CA GLY A 420 -41.83 23.91 2.63
C GLY A 420 -41.54 22.44 2.95
N LYS A 421 -42.35 21.78 3.81
CA LYS A 421 -42.23 20.36 4.13
C LYS A 421 -43.60 19.68 4.08
N ALA A 422 -43.70 18.58 3.35
CA ALA A 422 -44.87 17.73 3.39
C ALA A 422 -45.01 17.09 4.78
N LEU A 423 -46.23 17.12 5.34
CA LEU A 423 -46.49 16.46 6.62
C LEU A 423 -46.54 14.96 6.41
N GLN A 424 -45.67 14.23 7.14
CA GLN A 424 -45.52 12.78 7.05
C GLN A 424 -45.40 12.18 8.45
N SER A 425 -45.94 11.00 8.68
CA SER A 425 -45.84 10.25 9.94
C SER A 425 -46.13 11.14 11.17
N CYS A 426 -47.16 11.98 11.12
CA CYS A 426 -47.48 12.90 12.21
C CYS A 426 -48.97 13.20 12.33
N VAL A 427 -49.33 13.72 13.49
CA VAL A 427 -50.58 14.47 13.67
C VAL A 427 -50.23 15.94 13.78
N ALA A 428 -50.88 16.78 13.00
CA ALA A 428 -50.64 18.22 12.99
C ALA A 428 -51.93 19.00 13.13
N GLU A 429 -51.85 20.13 13.83
CA GLU A 429 -52.94 21.11 13.89
C GLU A 429 -52.86 22.04 12.68
N ILE A 430 -53.99 22.12 11.94
CA ILE A 430 -54.16 22.98 10.77
C ILE A 430 -55.48 23.72 10.93
N ASN A 431 -55.46 25.06 11.03
CA ASN A 431 -56.63 25.91 11.19
C ASN A 431 -57.55 25.48 12.36
N GLY A 432 -56.98 25.05 13.50
CA GLY A 432 -57.73 24.67 14.69
C GLY A 432 -58.31 23.25 14.66
N ALA A 433 -57.99 22.42 13.66
CA ALA A 433 -58.35 21.01 13.58
C ALA A 433 -57.12 20.12 13.47
N TYR A 434 -57.18 18.90 14.03
CA TYR A 434 -56.06 17.94 14.01
C TYR A 434 -56.22 16.93 12.87
N TYR A 435 -55.16 16.73 12.11
CA TYR A 435 -55.08 15.82 10.96
C TYR A 435 -53.91 14.87 11.10
N GLY A 436 -54.12 13.63 10.75
CA GLY A 436 -53.05 12.60 10.76
C GLY A 436 -52.57 12.29 9.34
N PHE A 437 -51.26 12.10 9.19
CA PHE A 437 -50.62 11.79 7.93
C PHE A 437 -49.77 10.52 8.04
N ASN A 438 -49.85 9.67 7.03
CA ASN A 438 -49.05 8.47 6.95
C ASN A 438 -47.56 8.75 6.57
N ASN A 439 -46.77 7.72 6.42
CA ASN A 439 -45.35 7.82 6.08
C ASN A 439 -45.06 8.39 4.68
N ILE A 440 -46.00 8.34 3.78
CA ILE A 440 -45.90 8.95 2.43
C ILE A 440 -46.70 10.25 2.31
N GLY A 441 -47.14 10.84 3.43
CA GLY A 441 -47.76 12.15 3.49
C GLY A 441 -49.28 12.17 3.18
N ILE A 442 -49.94 11.05 2.99
CA ILE A 442 -51.37 10.97 2.72
C ILE A 442 -52.15 11.17 4.02
N MET A 443 -53.14 12.09 4.01
CA MET A 443 -54.04 12.30 5.12
C MET A 443 -54.91 11.08 5.37
N PHE A 444 -55.01 10.62 6.62
CA PHE A 444 -55.95 9.59 7.04
C PHE A 444 -57.38 10.12 7.02
N SER A 445 -58.35 9.30 6.57
CA SER A 445 -59.76 9.61 6.63
C SER A 445 -60.58 8.35 6.99
N ASN A 446 -61.61 8.50 7.83
CA ASN A 446 -62.51 7.41 8.25
C ASN A 446 -61.84 6.13 8.72
N THR A 447 -60.69 6.21 9.41
CA THR A 447 -59.94 5.05 9.85
C THR A 447 -59.29 5.26 11.21
N ASN A 448 -59.03 4.17 11.91
CA ASN A 448 -58.13 4.17 13.06
C ASN A 448 -56.70 3.96 12.54
N PHE A 449 -55.73 4.67 13.13
CA PHE A 449 -54.33 4.54 12.76
C PHE A 449 -53.43 4.71 13.98
N GLU A 450 -52.22 4.15 13.89
CA GLU A 450 -51.17 4.25 14.89
C GLU A 450 -49.93 4.89 14.28
N LEU A 451 -49.27 5.76 15.04
CA LEU A 451 -47.98 6.34 14.70
C LEU A 451 -46.97 5.85 15.76
N ILE A 452 -46.22 4.86 15.42
CA ILE A 452 -45.25 4.20 16.36
C ILE A 452 -43.93 4.96 16.39
N TRP A 453 -43.42 5.30 15.22
CA TRP A 453 -42.13 5.97 15.03
C TRP A 453 -42.33 7.36 14.43
N SER A 454 -42.88 8.28 15.20
CA SER A 454 -43.23 9.63 14.72
C SER A 454 -42.96 10.68 15.80
N GLN A 455 -43.02 11.96 15.41
CA GLN A 455 -42.94 13.07 16.36
C GLN A 455 -44.17 13.12 17.30
N THR A 456 -45.27 12.47 16.93
CA THR A 456 -46.52 12.35 17.68
C THR A 456 -46.93 10.88 17.79
N PRO A 457 -46.21 10.03 18.59
CA PRO A 457 -46.59 8.62 18.73
C PRO A 457 -47.93 8.46 19.44
N GLY A 458 -48.77 7.51 18.98
CA GLY A 458 -50.05 7.22 19.59
C GLY A 458 -51.05 6.55 18.64
N SER A 459 -52.20 6.18 19.19
CA SER A 459 -53.34 5.60 18.46
C SER A 459 -54.40 6.70 18.27
N TYR A 460 -54.85 6.87 17.04
CA TYR A 460 -55.74 7.97 16.61
C TYR A 460 -56.91 7.45 15.78
N ARG A 461 -57.95 8.21 15.68
CA ARG A 461 -59.08 7.98 14.78
C ARG A 461 -59.33 9.21 13.90
N ALA A 462 -59.23 9.03 12.59
CA ALA A 462 -59.62 10.03 11.61
C ALA A 462 -61.16 9.95 11.37
N LYS A 463 -61.80 11.09 11.28
CA LYS A 463 -63.21 11.23 10.91
C LYS A 463 -63.37 11.39 9.41
#